data_687e26ab31c798cd7931e72378d6658c
#
_entry.id   687e26ab31c798cd7931e72378d6658c
#
_cell.length_a   1.000
_cell.length_b   1.000
_cell.length_c   1.000
_cell.angle_alpha   90.00
_cell.angle_beta   90.00
_cell.angle_gamma   90.00
#
_symmetry.space_group_name_H-M   'P 1'
#
loop_
_entity.id
_entity.type
_entity.pdbx_description
1 polymer ?
#
loop_
_entity_poly.entity_id
_entity_poly.type
_entity_poly.pdbx_seq_one_letter_code
_entity_poly.pdbx_strand_id
1 'polypeptide(L)'
;MRTSRSFDQVAKKLSSDNHVLAMDLLGHGDSSWTESGYRFADRSDDIGNFVTKTDLNEITAVAHSTGAVALSMNVANDPTRFKKLVLMEPMMIVDEKFQRMVSDRGNRARTTWSDHAELKDLLGKHEVTSKWHPKVIDDVVEHETFVDKEGRIDMKWSSYTLSWSEREDDYLDLIPILESISIPILFIVGGNRVGGFTKAFELENKMPNLQTVIISDTGHNMYMERPDAISNVVQKFQSSSDIPGKV
;
A
#
# COMPACT_ATOMS: atom_id res chain seq x y z
N MET A 1 8.77 1.65 -0.72
CA MET A 1 8.92 0.50 0.18
C MET A 1 8.63 1.00 1.58
N ARG A 2 7.57 0.51 2.22
CA ARG A 2 7.12 0.93 3.56
C ARG A 2 6.77 -0.31 4.37
N THR A 3 6.77 -0.17 5.68
CA THR A 3 6.32 -1.21 6.61
C THR A 3 4.87 -0.96 7.04
N SER A 4 4.31 -1.86 7.83
CA SER A 4 3.00 -1.70 8.48
C SER A 4 2.90 -0.40 9.29
N ARG A 5 4.03 0.05 9.85
CA ARG A 5 4.12 1.23 10.73
C ARG A 5 3.80 2.55 10.03
N SER A 6 3.93 2.61 8.69
CA SER A 6 3.49 3.77 7.92
C SER A 6 1.96 4.01 7.98
N PHE A 7 1.21 3.00 8.41
CA PHE A 7 -0.25 3.07 8.63
C PHE A 7 -0.65 3.44 10.06
N ASP A 8 0.28 3.63 10.99
CA ASP A 8 -0.02 3.82 12.42
C ASP A 8 -1.02 4.94 12.69
N GLN A 9 -0.92 6.07 12.00
CA GLN A 9 -1.85 7.18 12.20
C GLN A 9 -3.26 6.86 11.70
N VAL A 10 -3.39 6.11 10.60
CA VAL A 10 -4.68 5.61 10.09
C VAL A 10 -5.23 4.54 11.05
N ALA A 11 -4.39 3.56 11.42
CA ALA A 11 -4.76 2.47 12.30
C ALA A 11 -5.24 2.95 13.67
N LYS A 12 -4.53 3.92 14.26
CA LYS A 12 -4.90 4.54 15.55
C LYS A 12 -6.31 5.12 15.53
N LYS A 13 -6.71 5.74 14.43
CA LYS A 13 -8.06 6.31 14.34
C LYS A 13 -9.12 5.23 14.09
N LEU A 14 -8.82 4.23 13.26
CA LEU A 14 -9.74 3.14 12.97
C LEU A 14 -9.94 2.21 14.17
N SER A 15 -8.96 2.11 15.06
CA SER A 15 -9.01 1.23 16.24
C SER A 15 -10.04 1.62 17.29
N SER A 16 -10.69 2.79 17.19
CA SER A 16 -11.81 3.16 18.06
C SER A 16 -13.00 2.20 17.93
N ASP A 17 -13.23 1.68 16.72
CA ASP A 17 -14.41 0.88 16.39
C ASP A 17 -14.06 -0.46 15.72
N ASN A 18 -12.78 -0.76 15.55
CA ASN A 18 -12.30 -1.93 14.83
C ASN A 18 -11.14 -2.60 15.57
N HIS A 19 -11.01 -3.91 15.41
CA HIS A 19 -9.75 -4.60 15.62
C HIS A 19 -8.89 -4.40 14.36
N VAL A 20 -7.85 -3.57 14.46
CA VAL A 20 -6.98 -3.21 13.33
C VAL A 20 -5.70 -4.02 13.38
N LEU A 21 -5.39 -4.69 12.29
CA LEU A 21 -4.14 -5.41 12.07
C LEU A 21 -3.45 -4.86 10.83
N ALA A 22 -2.15 -4.60 10.92
CA ALA A 22 -1.33 -4.21 9.80
C ALA A 22 -0.14 -5.17 9.71
N MET A 23 0.05 -5.80 8.56
CA MET A 23 1.12 -6.77 8.35
C MET A 23 2.29 -6.14 7.60
N ASP A 24 3.50 -6.54 7.97
CA ASP A 24 4.67 -6.34 7.13
C ASP A 24 4.69 -7.43 6.05
N LEU A 25 4.71 -7.04 4.78
CA LEU A 25 4.89 -8.00 3.69
C LEU A 25 6.31 -8.58 3.73
N LEU A 26 6.49 -9.76 3.13
CA LEU A 26 7.80 -10.37 2.97
C LEU A 26 8.85 -9.34 2.52
N GLY A 27 10.02 -9.34 3.16
CA GLY A 27 11.11 -8.40 2.89
C GLY A 27 10.91 -6.99 3.41
N HIS A 28 9.89 -6.75 4.23
CA HIS A 28 9.63 -5.47 4.86
C HIS A 28 9.50 -5.61 6.38
N GLY A 29 9.86 -4.56 7.10
CA GLY A 29 9.70 -4.48 8.55
C GLY A 29 10.36 -5.64 9.28
N ASP A 30 9.61 -6.23 10.18
CA ASP A 30 10.05 -7.35 11.03
C ASP A 30 9.64 -8.73 10.45
N SER A 31 9.03 -8.77 9.25
CA SER A 31 8.81 -10.01 8.50
C SER A 31 10.12 -10.57 7.94
N SER A 32 10.11 -11.84 7.53
CA SER A 32 11.30 -12.52 6.97
C SER A 32 11.85 -11.79 5.74
N TRP A 33 13.18 -11.76 5.64
CA TRP A 33 13.90 -11.21 4.49
C TRP A 33 14.59 -12.36 3.75
N THR A 34 14.11 -12.64 2.55
CA THR A 34 14.60 -13.72 1.68
C THR A 34 15.25 -13.16 0.43
N GLU A 35 15.93 -14.00 -0.34
CA GLU A 35 16.51 -13.61 -1.63
C GLU A 35 15.54 -13.73 -2.80
N SER A 36 14.34 -14.28 -2.56
CA SER A 36 13.30 -14.54 -3.57
C SER A 36 11.90 -14.51 -2.94
N GLY A 37 10.85 -14.70 -3.75
CA GLY A 37 9.47 -14.74 -3.27
C GLY A 37 8.80 -13.37 -3.21
N TYR A 38 9.15 -12.49 -4.14
CA TYR A 38 8.66 -11.11 -4.15
C TYR A 38 7.71 -10.79 -5.30
N ARG A 39 7.26 -11.80 -6.05
CA ARG A 39 6.25 -11.63 -7.09
C ARG A 39 4.89 -11.27 -6.47
N PHE A 40 4.00 -10.72 -7.27
CA PHE A 40 2.65 -10.42 -6.79
C PHE A 40 1.89 -11.66 -6.31
N ALA A 41 2.07 -12.80 -6.99
CA ALA A 41 1.49 -14.07 -6.57
C ALA A 41 2.00 -14.50 -5.18
N ASP A 42 3.31 -14.43 -4.95
CA ASP A 42 3.93 -14.77 -3.66
C ASP A 42 3.35 -13.89 -2.53
N ARG A 43 3.23 -12.59 -2.78
CA ARG A 43 2.64 -11.64 -1.81
C ARG A 43 1.15 -11.87 -1.58
N SER A 44 0.42 -12.25 -2.62
CA SER A 44 -1.00 -12.63 -2.54
C SER A 44 -1.17 -13.86 -1.64
N ASP A 45 -0.32 -14.87 -1.81
CA ASP A 45 -0.31 -16.09 -0.99
C ASP A 45 0.05 -15.78 0.47
N ASP A 46 1.00 -14.89 0.72
CA ASP A 46 1.36 -14.44 2.07
C ASP A 46 0.17 -13.79 2.78
N ILE A 47 -0.59 -12.94 2.07
CA ILE A 47 -1.81 -12.32 2.61
C ILE A 47 -2.84 -13.41 2.94
N GLY A 48 -3.10 -14.35 2.04
CA GLY A 48 -4.05 -15.45 2.26
C GLY A 48 -3.65 -16.35 3.43
N ASN A 49 -2.36 -16.67 3.54
CA ASN A 49 -1.80 -17.42 4.66
C ASN A 49 -1.96 -16.68 5.99
N PHE A 50 -1.71 -15.36 6.01
CA PHE A 50 -1.91 -14.53 7.20
C PHE A 50 -3.38 -14.55 7.63
N VAL A 51 -4.30 -14.26 6.73
CA VAL A 51 -5.75 -14.25 6.99
C VAL A 51 -6.24 -15.60 7.50
N THR A 52 -5.78 -16.68 6.90
CA THR A 52 -6.18 -18.06 7.28
C THR A 52 -5.62 -18.46 8.64
N LYS A 53 -4.31 -18.22 8.87
CA LYS A 53 -3.65 -18.63 10.14
C LYS A 53 -4.13 -17.81 11.34
N THR A 54 -4.56 -16.59 11.13
CA THR A 54 -5.13 -15.74 12.19
C THR A 54 -6.65 -15.88 12.33
N ASP A 55 -7.26 -16.73 11.49
CA ASP A 55 -8.71 -16.98 11.43
C ASP A 55 -9.56 -15.71 11.34
N LEU A 56 -9.08 -14.73 10.58
CA LEU A 56 -9.80 -13.46 10.37
C LEU A 56 -10.97 -13.66 9.43
N ASN A 57 -12.08 -13.01 9.75
CA ASN A 57 -13.32 -13.03 8.98
C ASN A 57 -13.95 -11.62 8.98
N GLU A 58 -14.90 -11.36 8.09
CA GLU A 58 -15.60 -10.08 7.99
C GLU A 58 -14.66 -8.88 7.78
N ILE A 59 -13.57 -9.11 7.03
CA ILE A 59 -12.46 -8.17 6.90
C ILE A 59 -12.85 -6.99 6.00
N THR A 60 -12.64 -5.76 6.48
CA THR A 60 -12.46 -4.60 5.61
C THR A 60 -10.94 -4.46 5.36
N ALA A 61 -10.50 -4.85 4.18
CA ALA A 61 -9.09 -4.82 3.84
C ALA A 61 -8.70 -3.49 3.19
N VAL A 62 -7.57 -2.92 3.63
CA VAL A 62 -7.06 -1.63 3.14
C VAL A 62 -5.63 -1.83 2.64
N ALA A 63 -5.35 -1.45 1.40
CA ALA A 63 -4.01 -1.58 0.84
C ALA A 63 -3.63 -0.44 -0.10
N HIS A 64 -2.33 -0.24 -0.29
CA HIS A 64 -1.76 0.82 -1.09
C HIS A 64 -0.77 0.27 -2.14
N SER A 65 -0.82 0.82 -3.37
CA SER A 65 0.15 0.59 -4.44
C SER A 65 0.37 -0.92 -4.75
N THR A 66 1.58 -1.44 -4.60
CA THR A 66 1.93 -2.87 -4.81
C THR A 66 1.19 -3.79 -3.85
N GLY A 67 0.97 -3.38 -2.60
CA GLY A 67 0.17 -4.12 -1.64
C GLY A 67 -1.29 -4.24 -2.06
N ALA A 68 -1.83 -3.20 -2.72
CA ALA A 68 -3.19 -3.22 -3.25
C ALA A 68 -3.34 -4.21 -4.42
N VAL A 69 -2.32 -4.37 -5.25
CA VAL A 69 -2.31 -5.40 -6.31
C VAL A 69 -2.35 -6.80 -5.70
N ALA A 70 -1.44 -7.11 -4.79
CA ALA A 70 -1.37 -8.41 -4.13
C ALA A 70 -2.67 -8.75 -3.37
N LEU A 71 -3.24 -7.78 -2.66
CA LEU A 71 -4.51 -7.94 -1.96
C LEU A 71 -5.67 -8.20 -2.94
N SER A 72 -5.73 -7.48 -4.06
CA SER A 72 -6.78 -7.71 -5.08
C SER A 72 -6.70 -9.13 -5.64
N MET A 73 -5.51 -9.64 -5.93
CA MET A 73 -5.32 -11.03 -6.37
C MET A 73 -5.78 -12.02 -5.32
N ASN A 74 -5.46 -11.80 -4.05
CA ASN A 74 -5.88 -12.68 -2.97
C ASN A 74 -7.40 -12.70 -2.81
N VAL A 75 -8.06 -11.52 -2.81
CA VAL A 75 -9.51 -11.41 -2.69
C VAL A 75 -10.23 -12.01 -3.91
N ALA A 76 -9.67 -11.86 -5.12
CA ALA A 76 -10.23 -12.50 -6.32
C ALA A 76 -10.17 -14.04 -6.24
N ASN A 77 -9.12 -14.59 -5.64
CA ASN A 77 -8.98 -16.04 -5.45
C ASN A 77 -9.91 -16.58 -4.35
N ASP A 78 -10.04 -15.88 -3.23
CA ASP A 78 -10.94 -16.25 -2.12
C ASP A 78 -11.54 -15.02 -1.44
N PRO A 79 -12.72 -14.55 -1.86
CA PRO A 79 -13.39 -13.41 -1.24
C PRO A 79 -14.12 -13.75 0.07
N THR A 80 -14.21 -15.01 0.47
CA THR A 80 -15.14 -15.48 1.52
C THR A 80 -14.92 -14.85 2.88
N ARG A 81 -13.69 -14.45 3.18
CA ARG A 81 -13.29 -13.82 4.46
C ARG A 81 -13.37 -12.29 4.42
N PHE A 82 -13.59 -11.71 3.25
CA PHE A 82 -13.55 -10.26 3.05
C PHE A 82 -14.96 -9.69 2.85
N LYS A 83 -15.21 -8.58 3.51
CA LYS A 83 -16.48 -7.86 3.46
C LYS A 83 -16.41 -6.64 2.53
N LYS A 84 -15.30 -5.93 2.57
CA LYS A 84 -15.04 -4.72 1.77
C LYS A 84 -13.56 -4.59 1.44
N LEU A 85 -13.29 -3.95 0.33
CA LEU A 85 -11.92 -3.74 -0.17
C LEU A 85 -11.67 -2.25 -0.41
N VAL A 86 -10.61 -1.70 0.19
CA VAL A 86 -10.15 -0.32 -0.01
C VAL A 86 -8.78 -0.35 -0.68
N LEU A 87 -8.70 0.17 -1.90
CA LEU A 87 -7.51 0.18 -2.73
C LEU A 87 -7.04 1.61 -2.98
N MET A 88 -5.87 1.96 -2.46
CA MET A 88 -5.24 3.26 -2.67
C MET A 88 -4.22 3.16 -3.80
N GLU A 89 -4.55 3.73 -4.95
CA GLU A 89 -3.70 3.78 -6.16
C GLU A 89 -2.97 2.46 -6.46
N PRO A 90 -3.66 1.32 -6.64
CA PRO A 90 -3.03 0.10 -7.12
C PRO A 90 -2.42 0.33 -8.51
N MET A 91 -1.38 -0.39 -8.84
CA MET A 91 -0.86 -0.39 -10.22
C MET A 91 -1.84 -1.14 -11.10
N MET A 92 -2.44 -0.43 -12.06
CA MET A 92 -3.44 -1.01 -12.96
C MET A 92 -2.82 -1.93 -14.01
N ILE A 93 -1.61 -1.59 -14.46
CA ILE A 93 -0.84 -2.36 -15.43
C ILE A 93 0.58 -2.50 -14.92
N VAL A 94 1.06 -3.73 -14.85
CA VAL A 94 2.46 -4.08 -14.62
C VAL A 94 3.01 -4.63 -15.92
N ASP A 95 3.78 -3.80 -16.63
CA ASP A 95 4.40 -4.11 -17.90
C ASP A 95 5.93 -4.07 -17.80
N GLU A 96 6.61 -4.37 -18.89
CA GLU A 96 8.07 -4.31 -18.99
C GLU A 96 8.64 -2.95 -18.55
N LYS A 97 7.96 -1.85 -18.92
CA LYS A 97 8.40 -0.50 -18.55
C LYS A 97 8.36 -0.29 -17.04
N PHE A 98 7.31 -0.77 -16.39
CA PHE A 98 7.21 -0.73 -14.94
C PHE A 98 8.30 -1.59 -14.29
N GLN A 99 8.50 -2.82 -14.77
CA GLN A 99 9.52 -3.73 -14.23
C GLN A 99 10.93 -3.15 -14.35
N ARG A 100 11.27 -2.57 -15.50
CA ARG A 100 12.56 -1.87 -15.68
C ARG A 100 12.73 -0.72 -14.69
N MET A 101 11.71 0.11 -14.52
CA MET A 101 11.76 1.21 -13.56
C MET A 101 12.01 0.72 -12.11
N VAL A 102 11.40 -0.39 -11.72
CA VAL A 102 11.58 -0.99 -10.39
C VAL A 102 12.98 -1.60 -10.25
N SER A 103 13.46 -2.33 -11.26
CA SER A 103 14.79 -2.92 -11.30
C SER A 103 15.87 -1.85 -11.25
N ASP A 104 15.76 -0.79 -12.05
CA ASP A 104 16.69 0.35 -12.02
C ASP A 104 16.76 1.00 -10.63
N ARG A 105 15.63 1.05 -9.93
CA ARG A 105 15.59 1.54 -8.56
C ARG A 105 16.28 0.58 -7.59
N GLY A 106 16.10 -0.72 -7.76
CA GLY A 106 16.74 -1.77 -6.97
C GLY A 106 18.27 -1.81 -7.14
N ASN A 107 18.76 -1.46 -8.34
CA ASN A 107 20.17 -1.42 -8.66
C ASN A 107 20.91 -0.17 -8.16
N ARG A 108 20.19 0.81 -7.61
CA ARG A 108 20.83 2.00 -7.01
C ARG A 108 21.49 1.63 -5.69
N ALA A 109 22.60 2.30 -5.40
CA ALA A 109 23.26 2.18 -4.10
C ALA A 109 22.27 2.51 -2.97
N ARG A 110 22.25 1.67 -1.96
CA ARG A 110 21.41 1.88 -0.79
C ARG A 110 21.88 3.12 -0.02
N THR A 111 20.97 4.00 0.30
CA THR A 111 21.27 5.20 1.09
C THR A 111 21.08 4.86 2.57
N THR A 112 22.09 5.21 3.37
CA THR A 112 22.06 5.12 4.84
C THR A 112 22.37 6.48 5.45
N TRP A 113 22.01 6.70 6.70
CA TRP A 113 22.16 7.98 7.41
C TRP A 113 23.00 7.80 8.67
N SER A 114 23.65 8.88 9.13
CA SER A 114 24.46 8.85 10.35
C SER A 114 23.64 8.61 11.61
N ASP A 115 22.43 9.16 11.64
CA ASP A 115 21.49 9.04 12.75
C ASP A 115 20.03 9.32 12.29
N HIS A 116 19.09 9.15 13.21
CA HIS A 116 17.67 9.41 12.99
C HIS A 116 17.37 10.89 12.71
N ALA A 117 18.19 11.82 13.23
CA ALA A 117 17.97 13.25 13.01
C ALA A 117 18.28 13.63 11.57
N GLU A 118 19.35 13.08 10.97
CA GLU A 118 19.69 13.26 9.57
C GLU A 118 18.56 12.74 8.67
N LEU A 119 18.06 11.52 8.93
CA LEU A 119 16.93 10.96 8.18
C LEU A 119 15.69 11.83 8.31
N LYS A 120 15.35 12.26 9.52
CA LYS A 120 14.16 13.10 9.77
C LYS A 120 14.26 14.45 9.04
N ASP A 121 15.41 15.08 9.07
CA ASP A 121 15.66 16.33 8.35
C ASP A 121 15.52 16.16 6.83
N LEU A 122 16.08 15.06 6.28
CA LEU A 122 15.91 14.72 4.88
C LEU A 122 14.44 14.53 4.50
N LEU A 123 13.70 13.72 5.28
CA LEU A 123 12.27 13.47 5.02
C LEU A 123 11.46 14.76 5.05
N GLY A 124 11.76 15.67 5.99
CA GLY A 124 11.08 16.94 6.12
C GLY A 124 11.39 17.97 5.02
N LYS A 125 12.48 17.78 4.27
CA LYS A 125 12.91 18.69 3.19
C LYS A 125 12.68 18.14 1.79
N HIS A 126 12.56 16.83 1.63
CA HIS A 126 12.39 16.20 0.33
C HIS A 126 11.01 16.51 -0.26
N GLU A 127 10.95 16.84 -1.54
CA GLU A 127 9.75 17.30 -2.25
C GLU A 127 8.48 16.45 -1.99
N VAL A 128 8.63 15.14 -1.93
CA VAL A 128 7.50 14.21 -1.73
C VAL A 128 7.21 14.02 -0.24
N THR A 129 8.24 13.71 0.56
CA THR A 129 8.04 13.29 1.95
C THR A 129 7.79 14.44 2.91
N SER A 130 8.17 15.68 2.54
CA SER A 130 7.83 16.89 3.31
C SER A 130 6.32 17.17 3.40
N LYS A 131 5.53 16.52 2.51
CA LYS A 131 4.06 16.59 2.54
C LYS A 131 3.42 15.59 3.50
N TRP A 132 4.20 14.64 4.02
CA TRP A 132 3.67 13.68 4.98
C TRP A 132 3.31 14.34 6.29
N HIS A 133 2.29 13.81 6.94
CA HIS A 133 1.91 14.28 8.27
C HIS A 133 3.10 14.13 9.24
N PRO A 134 3.42 15.14 10.08
CA PRO A 134 4.62 15.12 10.93
C PRO A 134 4.76 13.86 11.78
N LYS A 135 3.65 13.36 12.36
CA LYS A 135 3.65 12.11 13.14
C LYS A 135 3.96 10.88 12.30
N VAL A 136 3.60 10.87 11.02
CA VAL A 136 3.97 9.79 10.09
C VAL A 136 5.48 9.80 9.83
N ILE A 137 6.09 11.00 9.71
CA ILE A 137 7.54 11.11 9.61
C ILE A 137 8.21 10.54 10.88
N ASP A 138 7.67 10.88 12.06
CA ASP A 138 8.17 10.34 13.33
C ASP A 138 8.05 8.82 13.39
N ASP A 139 6.88 8.26 13.05
CA ASP A 139 6.64 6.81 13.01
C ASP A 139 7.61 6.09 12.04
N VAL A 140 7.86 6.68 10.86
CA VAL A 140 8.81 6.14 9.87
C VAL A 140 10.22 6.12 10.43
N VAL A 141 10.68 7.22 11.03
CA VAL A 141 12.03 7.34 11.58
C VAL A 141 12.23 6.37 12.74
N GLU A 142 11.24 6.23 13.61
CA GLU A 142 11.35 5.40 14.82
C GLU A 142 11.19 3.90 14.53
N HIS A 143 10.25 3.53 13.64
CA HIS A 143 9.82 2.14 13.51
C HIS A 143 10.24 1.46 12.21
N GLU A 144 10.46 2.22 11.12
CA GLU A 144 10.83 1.65 9.82
C GLU A 144 12.33 1.58 9.57
N THR A 145 13.15 1.78 10.60
CA THR A 145 14.60 1.81 10.52
C THR A 145 15.26 0.79 11.44
N PHE A 146 16.50 0.48 11.15
CA PHE A 146 17.39 -0.28 12.02
C PHE A 146 18.81 0.29 11.94
N VAL A 147 19.68 -0.07 12.90
CA VAL A 147 21.11 0.24 12.87
C VAL A 147 21.83 -0.88 12.13
N ASP A 148 22.54 -0.55 11.07
CA ASP A 148 23.34 -1.51 10.28
C ASP A 148 24.67 -1.87 10.99
N LYS A 149 25.48 -2.70 10.34
CA LYS A 149 26.77 -3.19 10.89
C LYS A 149 27.81 -2.09 11.05
N GLU A 150 27.68 -1.03 10.26
CA GLU A 150 28.55 0.15 10.30
C GLU A 150 28.08 1.21 11.29
N GLY A 151 26.99 0.93 12.04
CA GLY A 151 26.39 1.85 13.00
C GLY A 151 25.55 2.96 12.37
N ARG A 152 25.15 2.80 11.11
CA ARG A 152 24.34 3.76 10.37
C ARG A 152 22.85 3.36 10.40
N ILE A 153 22.00 4.34 10.23
CA ILE A 153 20.55 4.11 10.10
C ILE A 153 20.25 3.66 8.68
N ASP A 154 19.51 2.56 8.57
CA ASP A 154 19.00 2.02 7.32
C ASP A 154 17.52 1.68 7.43
N MET A 155 16.81 1.57 6.29
CA MET A 155 15.38 1.29 6.25
C MET A 155 15.12 -0.22 6.35
N LYS A 156 14.07 -0.59 7.07
CA LYS A 156 13.61 -2.00 7.22
C LYS A 156 12.93 -2.53 5.96
N TRP A 157 13.65 -2.64 4.86
CA TRP A 157 13.21 -3.38 3.68
C TRP A 157 14.38 -3.99 2.93
N SER A 158 14.19 -5.17 2.38
CA SER A 158 15.20 -5.90 1.60
C SER A 158 15.34 -5.32 0.18
N SER A 159 16.57 -5.15 -0.30
CA SER A 159 16.84 -4.76 -1.69
C SER A 159 16.26 -5.76 -2.69
N TYR A 160 16.17 -7.05 -2.32
CA TYR A 160 15.57 -8.09 -3.15
C TYR A 160 14.09 -7.84 -3.47
N THR A 161 13.38 -7.01 -2.67
CA THR A 161 11.98 -6.63 -2.97
C THR A 161 11.85 -5.82 -4.27
N LEU A 162 12.93 -5.25 -4.77
CA LEU A 162 13.03 -4.51 -6.03
C LEU A 162 13.78 -5.29 -7.11
N SER A 163 14.32 -6.47 -6.80
CA SER A 163 14.97 -7.37 -7.76
C SER A 163 13.90 -8.17 -8.51
N TRP A 164 13.21 -7.50 -9.42
CA TRP A 164 12.25 -8.16 -10.29
C TRP A 164 13.01 -8.72 -11.49
N SER A 165 12.87 -10.02 -11.71
CA SER A 165 13.32 -10.60 -12.95
C SER A 165 12.45 -10.06 -14.09
N GLU A 166 13.03 -9.77 -15.26
CA GLU A 166 12.31 -9.46 -16.49
C GLU A 166 11.61 -10.74 -17.03
N ARG A 167 10.59 -11.20 -16.30
CA ARG A 167 9.84 -12.39 -16.64
C ARG A 167 8.45 -11.97 -17.09
N GLU A 168 8.03 -12.46 -18.25
CA GLU A 168 6.69 -12.18 -18.80
C GLU A 168 5.56 -12.66 -17.89
N ASP A 169 5.80 -13.70 -17.08
CA ASP A 169 4.86 -14.23 -16.10
C ASP A 169 4.58 -13.29 -14.90
N ASP A 170 5.36 -12.21 -14.77
CA ASP A 170 5.13 -11.13 -13.80
C ASP A 170 4.37 -9.93 -14.40
N TYR A 171 4.02 -9.97 -15.69
CA TYR A 171 3.15 -8.96 -16.29
C TYR A 171 1.72 -9.14 -15.80
N LEU A 172 1.08 -8.02 -15.49
CA LEU A 172 -0.24 -8.04 -14.88
C LEU A 172 -1.12 -6.92 -15.44
N ASP A 173 -2.32 -7.26 -15.87
CA ASP A 173 -3.44 -6.35 -15.98
C ASP A 173 -4.36 -6.57 -14.78
N LEU A 174 -4.50 -5.56 -13.92
CA LEU A 174 -5.33 -5.65 -12.72
C LEU A 174 -6.83 -5.55 -13.03
N ILE A 175 -7.20 -5.01 -14.21
CA ILE A 175 -8.61 -4.76 -14.55
C ILE A 175 -9.45 -6.04 -14.52
N PRO A 176 -9.09 -7.14 -15.21
CA PRO A 176 -9.87 -8.38 -15.15
C PRO A 176 -9.97 -8.97 -13.74
N ILE A 177 -8.93 -8.78 -12.93
CA ILE A 177 -8.92 -9.24 -11.53
C ILE A 177 -9.95 -8.45 -10.71
N LEU A 178 -9.97 -7.13 -10.84
CA LEU A 178 -10.96 -6.28 -10.16
C LEU A 178 -12.39 -6.60 -10.60
N GLU A 179 -12.61 -6.80 -11.91
CA GLU A 179 -13.91 -7.17 -12.46
C GLU A 179 -14.45 -8.51 -11.95
N SER A 180 -13.57 -9.41 -11.50
CA SER A 180 -13.97 -10.70 -10.90
C SER A 180 -14.37 -10.61 -9.42
N ILE A 181 -14.07 -9.49 -8.74
CA ILE A 181 -14.36 -9.30 -7.32
C ILE A 181 -15.80 -8.83 -7.13
N SER A 182 -16.59 -9.59 -6.37
CA SER A 182 -18.01 -9.31 -6.13
C SER A 182 -18.31 -8.45 -4.91
N ILE A 183 -17.35 -8.36 -3.95
CA ILE A 183 -17.54 -7.54 -2.75
C ILE A 183 -17.37 -6.04 -3.07
N PRO A 184 -17.92 -5.12 -2.24
CA PRO A 184 -17.76 -3.69 -2.44
C PRO A 184 -16.29 -3.24 -2.44
N ILE A 185 -15.92 -2.43 -3.42
CA ILE A 185 -14.57 -1.88 -3.61
C ILE A 185 -14.63 -0.36 -3.51
N LEU A 186 -13.75 0.22 -2.69
CA LEU A 186 -13.45 1.64 -2.67
C LEU A 186 -12.07 1.88 -3.27
N PHE A 187 -12.02 2.62 -4.36
CA PHE A 187 -10.79 3.06 -4.99
C PHE A 187 -10.46 4.49 -4.54
N ILE A 188 -9.27 4.71 -3.99
CA ILE A 188 -8.84 6.03 -3.51
C ILE A 188 -7.70 6.55 -4.38
N VAL A 189 -7.85 7.78 -4.88
CA VAL A 189 -6.87 8.46 -5.74
C VAL A 189 -6.45 9.78 -5.11
N GLY A 190 -5.16 10.08 -5.14
CA GLY A 190 -4.64 11.39 -4.75
C GLY A 190 -5.02 12.48 -5.75
N GLY A 191 -5.44 13.64 -5.26
CA GLY A 191 -5.93 14.75 -6.10
C GLY A 191 -4.93 15.22 -7.14
N ASN A 192 -3.64 15.16 -6.83
CA ASN A 192 -2.57 15.53 -7.75
C ASN A 192 -2.22 14.41 -8.76
N ARG A 193 -2.92 13.28 -8.74
CA ARG A 193 -2.66 12.06 -9.51
C ARG A 193 -3.79 11.62 -10.42
N VAL A 194 -4.93 12.30 -10.39
CA VAL A 194 -6.18 11.93 -11.10
C VAL A 194 -5.94 11.58 -12.57
N GLY A 195 -5.10 12.34 -13.28
CA GLY A 195 -4.79 12.08 -14.69
C GLY A 195 -4.09 10.75 -14.96
N GLY A 196 -3.44 10.14 -13.96
CA GLY A 196 -2.81 8.82 -14.07
C GLY A 196 -3.76 7.64 -13.74
N PHE A 197 -4.98 7.94 -13.25
CA PHE A 197 -5.94 6.94 -12.78
C PHE A 197 -7.30 7.03 -13.47
N THR A 198 -7.35 7.51 -14.71
CA THR A 198 -8.60 7.60 -15.51
C THR A 198 -9.33 6.26 -15.62
N LYS A 199 -8.58 5.13 -15.68
CA LYS A 199 -9.15 3.77 -15.70
C LYS A 199 -9.96 3.43 -14.43
N ALA A 200 -9.67 4.02 -13.27
CA ALA A 200 -10.46 3.81 -12.07
C ALA A 200 -11.89 4.35 -12.24
N PHE A 201 -12.02 5.53 -12.83
CA PHE A 201 -13.34 6.14 -13.11
C PHE A 201 -14.08 5.41 -14.23
N GLU A 202 -13.36 4.85 -15.21
CA GLU A 202 -13.96 4.01 -16.25
C GLU A 202 -14.50 2.70 -15.66
N LEU A 203 -13.80 2.11 -14.70
CA LEU A 203 -14.25 0.91 -13.98
C LEU A 203 -15.46 1.20 -13.11
N GLU A 204 -15.51 2.33 -12.40
CA GLU A 204 -16.67 2.74 -11.60
C GLU A 204 -17.95 2.78 -12.46
N ASN A 205 -17.85 3.23 -13.70
CA ASN A 205 -18.99 3.23 -14.63
C ASN A 205 -19.43 1.82 -15.09
N LYS A 206 -18.56 0.82 -14.95
CA LYS A 206 -18.83 -0.58 -15.39
C LYS A 206 -19.16 -1.49 -14.22
N MET A 207 -18.63 -1.22 -13.04
CA MET A 207 -18.70 -2.07 -11.86
C MET A 207 -19.60 -1.43 -10.79
N PRO A 208 -20.82 -1.92 -10.58
CA PRO A 208 -21.76 -1.32 -9.62
C PRO A 208 -21.29 -1.44 -8.16
N ASN A 209 -20.35 -2.32 -7.89
CA ASN A 209 -19.74 -2.54 -6.56
C ASN A 209 -18.44 -1.74 -6.34
N LEU A 210 -18.00 -0.89 -7.30
CA LEU A 210 -16.82 -0.07 -7.19
C LEU A 210 -17.20 1.41 -7.11
N GLN A 211 -16.60 2.12 -6.15
CA GLN A 211 -16.68 3.57 -5.99
C GLN A 211 -15.28 4.17 -5.99
N THR A 212 -15.13 5.37 -6.54
CA THR A 212 -13.86 6.10 -6.57
C THR A 212 -13.96 7.39 -5.76
N VAL A 213 -12.99 7.63 -4.89
CA VAL A 213 -12.87 8.84 -4.08
C VAL A 213 -11.53 9.53 -4.34
N ILE A 214 -11.56 10.84 -4.49
CA ILE A 214 -10.37 11.68 -4.64
C ILE A 214 -10.07 12.36 -3.31
N ILE A 215 -8.84 12.18 -2.80
CA ILE A 215 -8.34 12.94 -1.65
C ILE A 215 -7.62 14.18 -2.15
N SER A 216 -8.23 15.35 -1.94
CA SER A 216 -7.72 16.64 -2.44
C SER A 216 -6.30 16.92 -1.94
N ASP A 217 -5.50 17.58 -2.76
CA ASP A 217 -4.16 18.06 -2.43
C ASP A 217 -3.17 17.00 -1.95
N THR A 218 -3.35 15.74 -2.37
CA THR A 218 -2.45 14.64 -2.03
C THR A 218 -1.80 14.02 -3.26
N GLY A 219 -0.62 13.44 -3.04
CA GLY A 219 0.11 12.63 -4.00
C GLY A 219 -0.17 11.14 -3.84
N HIS A 220 0.80 10.32 -4.27
CA HIS A 220 0.71 8.85 -4.21
C HIS A 220 0.58 8.31 -2.79
N ASN A 221 1.19 8.97 -1.80
CA ASN A 221 1.20 8.50 -0.41
C ASN A 221 0.10 9.18 0.42
N MET A 222 -1.13 9.32 -0.12
CA MET A 222 -2.23 10.04 0.51
C MET A 222 -2.51 9.65 1.97
N TYR A 223 -2.31 8.37 2.33
CA TYR A 223 -2.50 7.88 3.70
C TYR A 223 -1.43 8.37 4.68
N MET A 224 -0.25 8.74 4.16
CA MET A 224 0.82 9.35 4.94
C MET A 224 0.69 10.88 4.98
N GLU A 225 0.13 11.49 3.92
CA GLU A 225 -0.06 12.92 3.80
C GLU A 225 -1.28 13.41 4.61
N ARG A 226 -2.40 12.70 4.49
CA ARG A 226 -3.68 13.03 5.14
C ARG A 226 -4.32 11.81 5.81
N PRO A 227 -3.68 11.23 6.85
CA PRO A 227 -4.18 10.01 7.51
C PRO A 227 -5.60 10.15 8.05
N ASP A 228 -5.97 11.34 8.55
CA ASP A 228 -7.32 11.61 9.04
C ASP A 228 -8.38 11.54 7.95
N ALA A 229 -8.09 12.08 6.76
CA ALA A 229 -9.02 12.02 5.63
C ALA A 229 -9.23 10.57 5.19
N ILE A 230 -8.15 9.78 5.10
CA ILE A 230 -8.22 8.35 4.76
C ILE A 230 -9.04 7.60 5.79
N SER A 231 -8.76 7.79 7.08
CA SER A 231 -9.51 7.10 8.14
C SER A 231 -11.01 7.42 8.09
N ASN A 232 -11.37 8.69 7.90
CA ASN A 232 -12.77 9.11 7.77
C ASN A 232 -13.47 8.47 6.58
N VAL A 233 -12.77 8.39 5.44
CA VAL A 233 -13.31 7.76 4.22
C VAL A 233 -13.51 6.25 4.44
N VAL A 234 -12.54 5.58 5.06
CA VAL A 234 -12.63 4.15 5.39
C VAL A 234 -13.80 3.89 6.35
N GLN A 235 -13.93 4.66 7.46
CA GLN A 235 -15.05 4.52 8.41
C GLN A 235 -16.40 4.72 7.73
N LYS A 236 -16.50 5.73 6.85
CA LYS A 236 -17.71 5.98 6.07
C LYS A 236 -18.04 4.81 5.15
N PHE A 237 -17.07 4.27 4.46
CA PHE A 237 -17.24 3.10 3.60
C PHE A 237 -17.63 1.86 4.39
N GLN A 238 -17.12 1.67 5.62
CA GLN A 238 -17.53 0.56 6.49
C GLN A 238 -19.01 0.65 6.89
N SER A 239 -19.50 1.85 7.23
CA SER A 239 -20.86 2.07 7.71
C SER A 239 -21.90 2.25 6.60
N SER A 240 -21.50 2.72 5.43
CA SER A 240 -22.38 3.00 4.28
C SER A 240 -21.63 2.71 2.98
N SER A 241 -22.36 2.48 1.89
CA SER A 241 -21.76 2.40 0.54
C SER A 241 -21.76 3.75 -0.18
N ASP A 242 -22.35 4.79 0.39
CA ASP A 242 -22.46 6.11 -0.26
C ASP A 242 -21.40 7.07 0.31
N ILE A 243 -20.39 7.38 -0.49
CA ILE A 243 -19.26 8.25 -0.13
C ILE A 243 -19.18 9.40 -1.14
N PRO A 244 -18.94 10.66 -0.69
CA PRO A 244 -18.68 11.74 -1.62
C PRO A 244 -17.48 11.44 -2.52
N GLY A 245 -17.60 11.66 -3.82
CA GLY A 245 -16.53 11.38 -4.79
C GLY A 245 -15.26 12.23 -4.60
N LYS A 246 -15.31 13.28 -3.76
CA LYS A 246 -14.15 14.11 -3.42
C LYS A 246 -14.18 14.53 -1.96
N VAL A 247 -13.03 14.44 -1.29
CA VAL A 247 -12.80 14.79 0.12
C VAL A 247 -11.54 15.66 0.28
#